data_fb0028aa9f912fd75ad69a3742289244
#
_entry.id   fb0028aa9f912fd75ad69a3742289244
#
_cell.length_a   1.000
_cell.length_b   1.000
_cell.length_c   1.000
_cell.angle_alpha   90.00
_cell.angle_beta   90.00
_cell.angle_gamma   90.00
#
_symmetry.space_group_name_H-M   'P 1'
#
loop_
_entity.id
_entity.type
_entity.pdbx_description
1 polymer ?
#
loop_
_entity_poly.entity_id
_entity_poly.type
_entity_poly.pdbx_seq_one_letter_code
_entity_poly.pdbx_strand_id
1 'polypeptide(L)'
;MTATLMLQGTGSDVGKSLLVAGLARAYSNRGMKVMPFKPQNMSNNAAVTVEGGEIGRAQALQARAARTPLLNDMNPVLLKPQSDIGAQVIVQGKMCGSAVARDYQKMKPRLLSKVLDSFHRIGEKADLVLVEGAGSPAEVNLRAHDIANMGFAEAANVPVILIGDIDRGGVIAQIVGTHMLLSPSEQQRTKGYIINKFRGDVSLFDDGLKIITEKTGYKNFGVLPFFTKAHHLPPEDAFSITSQAPREDTVNIAVPVFSRIANFDDLDPLMAEPGVTVHMVRPGTFIPAGMDVVLLPGSKATLADMDFIRMQGWDIDIQAHVRQGGTVIGLCAGYQMLGRQLSDPGGIEGPARTIDGLGLLDFETTLTAEKKLVEEDGTEHLTGSPIRGYHMHVGRTDGPALDRPFVTLASGPDGAISPDNRIMGGYLHGLFASDEFRNKFINRFKYRNEKIDNFEYLVENTLDKLADHLEHHLDLDGLLEVANGVS
;
A
#
# COMPACT_ATOMS: atom_id res chain seq x y z
N MET A 1 3.07 18.71 26.22
CA MET A 1 3.72 18.15 25.02
C MET A 1 2.81 17.05 24.51
N THR A 2 2.68 16.88 23.22
CA THR A 2 1.91 15.79 22.61
C THR A 2 2.55 14.44 22.92
N ALA A 3 1.76 13.46 23.34
CA ALA A 3 2.23 12.11 23.57
C ALA A 3 2.77 11.51 22.24
N THR A 4 3.90 10.81 22.29
CA THR A 4 4.53 10.24 21.08
C THR A 4 5.07 8.86 21.33
N LEU A 5 4.84 7.93 20.41
CA LEU A 5 5.34 6.55 20.51
C LEU A 5 5.75 6.04 19.13
N MET A 6 6.93 5.45 19.04
CA MET A 6 7.42 4.87 17.79
C MET A 6 7.49 3.35 17.83
N LEU A 7 6.91 2.68 16.84
CA LEU A 7 7.01 1.26 16.65
C LEU A 7 8.10 0.95 15.61
N GLN A 8 9.11 0.19 16.01
CA GLN A 8 10.17 -0.29 15.12
C GLN A 8 10.18 -1.81 15.07
N GLY A 9 10.42 -2.40 13.90
CA GLY A 9 10.41 -3.85 13.74
C GLY A 9 11.79 -4.45 13.78
N THR A 10 11.93 -5.67 14.31
CA THR A 10 13.18 -6.44 14.19
C THR A 10 13.48 -6.87 12.75
N GLY A 11 12.57 -6.61 11.81
CA GLY A 11 12.70 -6.88 10.39
C GLY A 11 11.58 -6.27 9.57
N SER A 12 11.60 -6.52 8.27
CA SER A 12 10.46 -6.22 7.38
C SER A 12 9.30 -7.19 7.66
N ASP A 13 8.07 -6.78 7.31
CA ASP A 13 6.83 -7.57 7.40
C ASP A 13 6.48 -8.10 8.80
N VAL A 14 7.09 -7.59 9.86
CA VAL A 14 6.75 -7.99 11.24
C VAL A 14 5.37 -7.50 11.69
N GLY A 15 4.67 -6.72 10.87
CA GLY A 15 3.31 -6.22 11.09
C GLY A 15 3.22 -4.83 11.72
N LYS A 16 4.27 -3.99 11.62
CA LYS A 16 4.27 -2.61 12.13
C LYS A 16 3.05 -1.80 11.68
N SER A 17 2.78 -1.78 10.37
CA SER A 17 1.71 -0.95 9.77
C SER A 17 0.33 -1.33 10.30
N LEU A 18 0.07 -2.65 10.45
CA LEU A 18 -1.16 -3.16 11.02
C LEU A 18 -1.29 -2.81 12.52
N LEU A 19 -0.20 -2.96 13.29
CA LEU A 19 -0.17 -2.59 14.71
C LEU A 19 -0.42 -1.10 14.92
N VAL A 20 0.22 -0.23 14.13
CA VAL A 20 -0.02 1.22 14.18
C VAL A 20 -1.48 1.55 13.84
N ALA A 21 -2.06 0.90 12.82
CA ALA A 21 -3.48 1.09 12.47
C ALA A 21 -4.40 0.65 13.63
N GLY A 22 -4.16 -0.52 14.22
CA GLY A 22 -4.94 -1.03 15.35
C GLY A 22 -4.84 -0.14 16.59
N LEU A 23 -3.63 0.30 16.96
CA LEU A 23 -3.42 1.24 18.06
C LEU A 23 -4.08 2.59 17.79
N ALA A 24 -3.97 3.10 16.53
CA ALA A 24 -4.63 4.34 16.16
C ALA A 24 -6.15 4.26 16.32
N ARG A 25 -6.76 3.13 15.92
CA ARG A 25 -8.20 2.89 16.13
C ARG A 25 -8.54 2.74 17.61
N ALA A 26 -7.78 1.98 18.39
CA ALA A 26 -8.03 1.75 19.80
C ALA A 26 -7.99 3.07 20.59
N TYR A 27 -6.94 3.86 20.44
CA TYR A 27 -6.86 5.16 21.13
C TYR A 27 -7.88 6.18 20.59
N SER A 28 -8.22 6.14 19.30
CA SER A 28 -9.33 6.96 18.76
C SER A 28 -10.68 6.57 19.37
N ASN A 29 -10.93 5.26 19.61
CA ASN A 29 -12.13 4.78 20.31
C ASN A 29 -12.17 5.24 21.78
N ARG A 30 -11.01 5.47 22.41
CA ARG A 30 -10.87 6.05 23.75
C ARG A 30 -11.02 7.57 23.76
N GLY A 31 -11.34 8.20 22.60
CA GLY A 31 -11.60 9.64 22.48
C GLY A 31 -10.38 10.53 22.24
N MET A 32 -9.20 9.94 21.98
CA MET A 32 -7.98 10.70 21.68
C MET A 32 -7.93 11.12 20.21
N LYS A 33 -7.37 12.29 19.94
CA LYS A 33 -6.98 12.72 18.59
C LYS A 33 -5.64 12.07 18.24
N VAL A 34 -5.70 10.97 17.50
CA VAL A 34 -4.49 10.23 17.09
C VAL A 34 -4.08 10.64 15.69
N MET A 35 -2.78 10.86 15.47
CA MET A 35 -2.20 11.09 14.15
C MET A 35 -1.12 10.05 13.87
N PRO A 36 -1.21 9.30 12.77
CA PRO A 36 -0.12 8.43 12.32
C PRO A 36 1.00 9.25 11.68
N PHE A 37 2.21 8.75 11.80
CA PHE A 37 3.37 9.36 11.17
C PHE A 37 4.39 8.29 10.74
N LYS A 38 4.88 8.37 9.52
CA LYS A 38 5.98 7.53 9.03
C LYS A 38 7.03 8.43 8.39
N PRO A 39 8.19 8.61 9.03
CA PRO A 39 9.22 9.57 8.59
C PRO A 39 9.64 9.37 7.14
N GLN A 40 9.86 8.11 6.76
CA GLN A 40 10.18 7.69 5.41
C GLN A 40 9.41 6.41 5.07
N ASN A 41 8.80 6.37 3.90
CA ASN A 41 8.24 5.14 3.32
C ASN A 41 8.87 4.82 1.96
N MET A 42 8.87 3.54 1.58
CA MET A 42 9.25 3.09 0.26
C MET A 42 8.12 2.19 -0.26
N SER A 43 7.30 2.71 -1.17
CA SER A 43 6.17 1.98 -1.74
C SER A 43 5.74 2.61 -3.07
N ASN A 44 5.32 1.78 -4.03
CA ASN A 44 4.64 2.24 -5.23
C ASN A 44 3.14 2.48 -4.99
N ASN A 45 2.60 1.97 -3.89
CA ASN A 45 1.23 2.24 -3.46
C ASN A 45 1.14 3.57 -2.74
N ALA A 46 0.34 4.47 -3.26
CA ALA A 46 0.13 5.78 -2.68
C ALA A 46 -1.36 6.14 -2.64
N ALA A 47 -1.70 7.05 -1.75
CA ALA A 47 -3.02 7.65 -1.64
C ALA A 47 -2.94 9.16 -1.82
N VAL A 48 -4.01 9.76 -2.34
CA VAL A 48 -4.15 11.21 -2.51
C VAL A 48 -4.54 11.82 -1.17
N THR A 49 -3.87 12.91 -0.80
CA THR A 49 -4.19 13.66 0.42
C THR A 49 -5.21 14.77 0.14
N VAL A 50 -5.89 15.23 1.18
CA VAL A 50 -6.83 16.37 1.06
C VAL A 50 -6.16 17.67 0.61
N GLU A 51 -4.83 17.75 0.71
CA GLU A 51 -3.99 18.88 0.30
C GLU A 51 -3.51 18.74 -1.17
N GLY A 52 -3.95 17.72 -1.90
CA GLY A 52 -3.56 17.46 -3.28
C GLY A 52 -2.14 16.91 -3.45
N GLY A 53 -1.58 16.29 -2.41
CA GLY A 53 -0.31 15.56 -2.45
C GLY A 53 -0.51 14.04 -2.43
N GLU A 54 0.59 13.31 -2.32
CA GLU A 54 0.57 11.85 -2.22
C GLU A 54 1.41 11.34 -1.03
N ILE A 55 0.89 10.32 -0.34
CA ILE A 55 1.55 9.62 0.76
C ILE A 55 1.44 8.11 0.58
N GLY A 56 2.24 7.33 1.32
CA GLY A 56 2.18 5.86 1.28
C GLY A 56 0.82 5.31 1.72
N ARG A 57 0.40 4.21 1.11
CA ARG A 57 -0.91 3.59 1.37
C ARG A 57 -1.09 3.11 2.81
N ALA A 58 -0.03 2.64 3.45
CA ALA A 58 -0.07 2.25 4.87
C ALA A 58 -0.54 3.40 5.78
N GLN A 59 -0.07 4.63 5.52
CA GLN A 59 -0.49 5.81 6.29
C GLN A 59 -1.93 6.22 5.98
N ALA A 60 -2.42 5.92 4.78
CA ALA A 60 -3.84 6.11 4.46
C ALA A 60 -4.73 5.19 5.31
N LEU A 61 -4.38 3.90 5.45
CA LEU A 61 -5.08 2.98 6.33
C LEU A 61 -5.01 3.44 7.81
N GLN A 62 -3.84 3.89 8.24
CA GLN A 62 -3.63 4.37 9.62
C GLN A 62 -4.41 5.66 9.91
N ALA A 63 -4.48 6.60 8.97
CA ALA A 63 -5.30 7.80 9.09
C ALA A 63 -6.79 7.46 9.15
N ARG A 64 -7.25 6.53 8.30
CA ARG A 64 -8.59 5.98 8.35
C ARG A 64 -8.89 5.32 9.71
N ALA A 65 -7.96 4.53 10.23
CA ALA A 65 -8.06 3.93 11.56
C ALA A 65 -8.18 4.99 12.66
N ALA A 66 -7.42 6.07 12.57
CA ALA A 66 -7.46 7.21 13.49
C ALA A 66 -8.68 8.14 13.28
N ARG A 67 -9.52 7.90 12.27
CA ARG A 67 -10.64 8.77 11.86
C ARG A 67 -10.21 10.23 11.59
N THR A 68 -9.07 10.39 10.93
CA THR A 68 -8.49 11.70 10.59
C THR A 68 -8.26 11.84 9.08
N PRO A 69 -8.36 13.06 8.52
CA PRO A 69 -8.05 13.29 7.11
C PRO A 69 -6.62 12.93 6.76
N LEU A 70 -6.37 12.47 5.51
CA LEU A 70 -5.05 12.25 4.98
C LEU A 70 -4.31 13.58 4.78
N LEU A 71 -3.16 13.72 5.43
CA LEU A 71 -2.31 14.91 5.34
C LEU A 71 -0.93 14.56 4.79
N ASN A 72 -0.34 15.46 4.00
CA ASN A 72 1.02 15.31 3.46
C ASN A 72 2.07 15.08 4.55
N ASP A 73 1.88 15.69 5.71
CA ASP A 73 2.79 15.61 6.83
C ASP A 73 2.84 14.23 7.50
N MET A 74 1.87 13.34 7.27
CA MET A 74 1.87 11.98 7.83
C MET A 74 2.96 11.09 7.26
N ASN A 75 3.42 11.37 6.02
CA ASN A 75 4.54 10.67 5.39
C ASN A 75 5.40 11.67 4.60
N PRO A 76 6.27 12.43 5.28
CA PRO A 76 7.01 13.53 4.67
C PRO A 76 8.00 13.10 3.60
N VAL A 77 8.48 11.85 3.62
CA VAL A 77 9.35 11.30 2.58
C VAL A 77 8.78 9.97 2.07
N LEU A 78 8.38 9.95 0.80
CA LEU A 78 7.96 8.73 0.10
C LEU A 78 8.90 8.48 -1.08
N LEU A 79 9.45 7.27 -1.14
CA LEU A 79 10.27 6.78 -2.25
C LEU A 79 9.41 5.83 -3.09
N LYS A 80 9.30 6.11 -4.39
CA LYS A 80 8.60 5.25 -5.35
C LYS A 80 9.62 4.63 -6.31
N PRO A 81 10.00 3.35 -6.13
CA PRO A 81 10.95 2.67 -7.03
C PRO A 81 10.49 2.73 -8.48
N GLN A 82 11.35 3.25 -9.38
CA GLN A 82 11.11 3.31 -10.83
C GLN A 82 11.99 2.32 -11.60
N SER A 83 13.16 2.00 -11.03
CA SER A 83 14.12 1.04 -11.58
C SER A 83 14.82 0.30 -10.44
N ASP A 84 15.70 -0.65 -10.76
CA ASP A 84 16.46 -1.39 -9.73
C ASP A 84 17.41 -0.51 -8.92
N ILE A 85 17.79 0.64 -9.44
CA ILE A 85 18.78 1.55 -8.83
C ILE A 85 18.24 2.94 -8.51
N GLY A 86 17.01 3.28 -8.96
CA GLY A 86 16.44 4.63 -8.84
C GLY A 86 15.01 4.65 -8.33
N ALA A 87 14.70 5.69 -7.56
CA ALA A 87 13.35 5.96 -7.06
C ALA A 87 12.97 7.42 -7.28
N GLN A 88 11.69 7.66 -7.52
CA GLN A 88 11.11 8.99 -7.45
C GLN A 88 11.03 9.40 -5.97
N VAL A 89 11.46 10.61 -5.66
CA VAL A 89 11.48 11.17 -4.30
C VAL A 89 10.32 12.15 -4.16
N ILE A 90 9.38 11.83 -3.28
CA ILE A 90 8.27 12.68 -2.90
C ILE A 90 8.59 13.27 -1.53
N VAL A 91 8.50 14.60 -1.39
CA VAL A 91 8.74 15.30 -0.13
C VAL A 91 7.52 16.12 0.21
N GLN A 92 6.94 15.87 1.39
CA GLN A 92 5.73 16.56 1.87
C GLN A 92 4.61 16.57 0.79
N GLY A 93 4.34 15.41 0.20
CA GLY A 93 3.31 15.18 -0.81
C GLY A 93 3.66 15.62 -2.23
N LYS A 94 4.83 16.24 -2.47
CA LYS A 94 5.22 16.77 -3.78
C LYS A 94 6.44 16.07 -4.35
N MET A 95 6.41 15.79 -5.65
CA MET A 95 7.55 15.23 -6.37
C MET A 95 8.72 16.22 -6.40
N CYS A 96 9.89 15.79 -5.94
CA CYS A 96 11.12 16.58 -5.92
C CYS A 96 12.19 16.09 -6.90
N GLY A 97 11.86 15.10 -7.73
CA GLY A 97 12.77 14.49 -8.71
C GLY A 97 13.00 13.01 -8.46
N SER A 98 14.00 12.45 -9.13
CA SER A 98 14.42 11.05 -8.97
C SER A 98 15.85 10.98 -8.44
N ALA A 99 16.17 9.98 -7.64
CA ALA A 99 17.51 9.77 -7.09
C ALA A 99 17.90 8.29 -7.15
N VAL A 100 19.16 8.03 -7.44
CA VAL A 100 19.75 6.71 -7.20
C VAL A 100 20.15 6.58 -5.73
N ALA A 101 20.28 5.35 -5.23
CA ALA A 101 20.50 5.08 -3.80
C ALA A 101 21.65 5.90 -3.19
N ARG A 102 22.80 6.04 -3.90
CA ARG A 102 23.96 6.81 -3.43
C ARG A 102 23.65 8.30 -3.28
N ASP A 103 22.91 8.89 -4.19
CA ASP A 103 22.57 10.32 -4.15
C ASP A 103 21.47 10.59 -3.13
N TYR A 104 20.53 9.65 -2.96
CA TYR A 104 19.56 9.71 -1.89
C TYR A 104 20.21 9.77 -0.49
N GLN A 105 21.29 8.99 -0.25
CA GLN A 105 22.02 9.08 1.02
C GLN A 105 22.56 10.50 1.30
N LYS A 106 23.00 11.22 0.26
CA LYS A 106 23.48 12.62 0.39
C LYS A 106 22.34 13.61 0.67
N MET A 107 21.09 13.26 0.28
CA MET A 107 19.91 14.10 0.53
C MET A 107 19.39 13.99 1.97
N LYS A 108 19.57 12.84 2.63
CA LYS A 108 19.01 12.54 3.95
C LYS A 108 19.23 13.62 5.02
N PRO A 109 20.40 14.26 5.19
CA PRO A 109 20.56 15.32 6.19
C PRO A 109 19.62 16.52 5.98
N ARG A 110 19.34 16.87 4.71
CA ARG A 110 18.38 17.94 4.37
C ARG A 110 16.94 17.47 4.52
N LEU A 111 16.67 16.20 4.26
CA LEU A 111 15.35 15.60 4.42
C LEU A 111 14.95 15.50 5.89
N LEU A 112 15.89 15.25 6.80
CA LEU A 112 15.61 15.16 8.24
C LEU A 112 14.94 16.45 8.77
N SER A 113 15.39 17.63 8.35
CA SER A 113 14.72 18.88 8.76
C SER A 113 13.27 18.93 8.29
N LYS A 114 12.99 18.48 7.06
CA LYS A 114 11.62 18.41 6.53
C LYS A 114 10.75 17.39 7.27
N VAL A 115 11.36 16.26 7.65
CA VAL A 115 10.71 15.23 8.46
C VAL A 115 10.32 15.80 9.84
N LEU A 116 11.24 16.47 10.51
CA LEU A 116 11.01 17.09 11.82
C LEU A 116 9.96 18.23 11.74
N ASP A 117 10.00 19.05 10.70
CA ASP A 117 9.00 20.10 10.46
C ASP A 117 7.59 19.50 10.35
N SER A 118 7.44 18.42 9.57
CA SER A 118 6.18 17.70 9.42
C SER A 118 5.72 17.06 10.74
N PHE A 119 6.66 16.43 11.47
CA PHE A 119 6.38 15.82 12.76
C PHE A 119 5.85 16.84 13.78
N HIS A 120 6.45 18.02 13.86
CA HIS A 120 5.98 19.10 14.73
C HIS A 120 4.56 19.56 14.35
N ARG A 121 4.29 19.80 13.05
CA ARG A 121 2.95 20.20 12.59
C ARG A 121 1.87 19.13 12.86
N ILE A 122 2.22 17.85 12.77
CA ILE A 122 1.32 16.75 13.15
C ILE A 122 1.10 16.75 14.66
N GLY A 123 2.15 16.95 15.45
CA GLY A 123 2.06 17.03 16.92
C GLY A 123 1.14 18.16 17.41
N GLU A 124 1.13 19.32 16.75
CA GLU A 124 0.23 20.43 17.09
C GLU A 124 -1.27 20.09 16.93
N LYS A 125 -1.59 19.06 16.15
CA LYS A 125 -2.97 18.65 15.82
C LYS A 125 -3.44 17.41 16.59
N ALA A 126 -2.57 16.79 17.41
CA ALA A 126 -2.80 15.48 18.02
C ALA A 126 -2.65 15.49 19.54
N ASP A 127 -3.39 14.61 20.21
CA ASP A 127 -3.12 14.21 21.59
C ASP A 127 -2.02 13.13 21.64
N LEU A 128 -1.99 12.25 20.60
CA LEU A 128 -1.03 11.18 20.44
C LEU A 128 -0.55 11.07 19.00
N VAL A 129 0.76 11.03 18.78
CA VAL A 129 1.38 10.68 17.49
C VAL A 129 1.95 9.28 17.54
N LEU A 130 1.43 8.39 16.71
CA LEU A 130 1.94 7.03 16.52
C LEU A 130 2.88 7.01 15.32
N VAL A 131 4.16 6.73 15.59
CA VAL A 131 5.20 6.74 14.57
C VAL A 131 5.53 5.31 14.13
N GLU A 132 5.59 5.09 12.84
CA GLU A 132 6.03 3.83 12.23
C GLU A 132 7.44 3.95 11.68
N GLY A 133 8.35 3.06 12.13
CA GLY A 133 9.68 2.91 11.53
C GLY A 133 9.68 2.14 10.21
N ALA A 134 10.76 2.20 9.46
CA ALA A 134 10.94 1.51 8.19
C ALA A 134 12.05 0.45 8.28
N GLY A 135 11.75 -0.81 7.90
CA GLY A 135 12.70 -1.92 8.01
C GLY A 135 13.05 -2.24 9.46
N SER A 136 14.34 -2.34 9.79
CA SER A 136 14.85 -2.69 11.12
C SER A 136 15.89 -1.69 11.62
N PRO A 137 15.87 -1.30 12.90
CA PRO A 137 16.94 -0.51 13.52
C PRO A 137 18.25 -1.28 13.67
N ALA A 138 18.24 -2.60 13.52
CA ALA A 138 19.44 -3.45 13.55
C ALA A 138 20.34 -3.30 12.31
N GLU A 139 19.86 -2.61 11.26
CA GLU A 139 20.64 -2.26 10.06
C GLU A 139 21.65 -1.13 10.36
N VAL A 140 22.53 -1.36 11.33
CA VAL A 140 23.48 -0.34 11.85
C VAL A 140 24.48 0.16 10.81
N ASN A 141 24.71 -0.62 9.74
CA ASN A 141 25.46 -0.20 8.56
C ASN A 141 24.80 0.96 7.79
N LEU A 142 23.46 1.16 7.95
CA LEU A 142 22.69 2.24 7.35
C LEU A 142 22.37 3.38 8.34
N ARG A 143 22.90 3.30 9.58
CA ARG A 143 22.58 4.21 10.68
C ARG A 143 23.04 5.66 10.41
N ALA A 144 24.14 5.84 9.67
CA ALA A 144 24.60 7.17 9.29
C ALA A 144 23.52 7.90 8.47
N HIS A 145 23.06 9.06 8.99
CA HIS A 145 21.99 9.86 8.39
C HIS A 145 20.63 9.14 8.30
N ASP A 146 20.35 8.20 9.22
CA ASP A 146 19.04 7.57 9.31
C ASP A 146 17.95 8.61 9.63
N ILE A 147 16.89 8.61 8.82
CA ILE A 147 15.71 9.48 8.99
C ILE A 147 14.43 8.68 9.23
N ALA A 148 14.54 7.35 9.34
CA ALA A 148 13.39 6.43 9.33
C ALA A 148 13.21 5.67 10.65
N ASN A 149 14.29 5.42 11.38
CA ASN A 149 14.28 4.63 12.62
C ASN A 149 14.95 5.39 13.78
N MET A 150 16.04 4.87 14.33
CA MET A 150 16.68 5.46 15.53
C MET A 150 17.20 6.88 15.28
N GLY A 151 17.66 7.22 14.06
CA GLY A 151 18.07 8.58 13.74
C GLY A 151 16.95 9.60 13.85
N PHE A 152 15.77 9.25 13.39
CA PHE A 152 14.59 10.07 13.62
C PHE A 152 14.19 10.06 15.10
N ALA A 153 14.12 8.88 15.75
CA ALA A 153 13.70 8.76 17.13
C ALA A 153 14.58 9.60 18.09
N GLU A 154 15.88 9.65 17.86
CA GLU A 154 16.81 10.51 18.63
C GLU A 154 16.58 11.99 18.34
N ALA A 155 16.49 12.38 17.06
CA ALA A 155 16.31 13.78 16.67
C ALA A 155 14.97 14.37 17.15
N ALA A 156 13.91 13.56 17.15
CA ALA A 156 12.56 13.95 17.57
C ALA A 156 12.27 13.65 19.07
N ASN A 157 13.22 13.04 19.78
CA ASN A 157 13.08 12.59 21.17
C ASN A 157 11.85 11.69 21.42
N VAL A 158 11.63 10.68 20.57
CA VAL A 158 10.49 9.77 20.64
C VAL A 158 10.91 8.43 21.26
N PRO A 159 10.17 7.88 22.27
CA PRO A 159 10.42 6.54 22.79
C PRO A 159 10.04 5.46 21.78
N VAL A 160 10.72 4.32 21.86
CA VAL A 160 10.61 3.22 20.89
C VAL A 160 10.11 1.94 21.55
N ILE A 161 9.21 1.23 20.85
CA ILE A 161 8.80 -0.15 21.15
C ILE A 161 9.22 -1.05 19.98
N LEU A 162 9.93 -2.15 20.28
CA LEU A 162 10.32 -3.12 19.27
C LEU A 162 9.19 -4.13 19.00
N ILE A 163 8.99 -4.46 17.73
CA ILE A 163 8.02 -5.47 17.30
C ILE A 163 8.78 -6.68 16.76
N GLY A 164 8.57 -7.84 17.39
CA GLY A 164 9.12 -9.12 16.93
C GLY A 164 8.04 -10.00 16.30
N ASP A 165 8.36 -10.62 15.16
CA ASP A 165 7.50 -11.59 14.47
C ASP A 165 7.88 -13.01 14.90
N ILE A 166 6.97 -13.73 15.59
CA ILE A 166 7.23 -15.10 16.05
C ILE A 166 6.88 -16.16 14.98
N ASP A 167 6.02 -15.82 14.01
CA ASP A 167 5.53 -16.77 13.00
C ASP A 167 6.67 -17.31 12.10
N ARG A 168 7.73 -16.51 11.92
CA ARG A 168 8.93 -16.90 11.15
C ARG A 168 10.00 -17.65 11.97
N GLY A 169 9.81 -17.74 13.28
CA GLY A 169 10.81 -18.31 14.21
C GLY A 169 11.96 -17.36 14.52
N GLY A 170 12.71 -17.66 15.59
CA GLY A 170 13.90 -16.92 15.99
C GLY A 170 13.65 -15.56 16.64
N VAL A 171 12.44 -15.23 17.08
CA VAL A 171 12.06 -13.91 17.61
C VAL A 171 12.89 -13.49 18.84
N ILE A 172 13.24 -14.43 19.73
CA ILE A 172 14.12 -14.17 20.89
C ILE A 172 15.48 -13.65 20.41
N ALA A 173 16.10 -14.35 19.46
CA ALA A 173 17.38 -13.95 18.89
C ALA A 173 17.30 -12.60 18.15
N GLN A 174 16.20 -12.33 17.44
CA GLN A 174 15.98 -11.07 16.74
C GLN A 174 15.90 -9.89 17.71
N ILE A 175 15.12 -9.99 18.79
CA ILE A 175 14.98 -8.88 19.77
C ILE A 175 16.29 -8.69 20.56
N VAL A 176 16.89 -9.76 21.07
CA VAL A 176 18.16 -9.69 21.81
C VAL A 176 19.29 -9.21 20.89
N GLY A 177 19.38 -9.73 19.67
CA GLY A 177 20.37 -9.30 18.68
C GLY A 177 20.21 -7.82 18.29
N THR A 178 18.96 -7.35 18.10
CA THR A 178 18.68 -5.94 17.86
C THR A 178 19.17 -5.09 19.04
N HIS A 179 18.82 -5.44 20.29
CA HIS A 179 19.31 -4.76 21.48
C HIS A 179 20.84 -4.67 21.51
N MET A 180 21.54 -5.76 21.25
CA MET A 180 23.01 -5.80 21.28
C MET A 180 23.68 -4.94 20.20
N LEU A 181 23.02 -4.69 19.07
CA LEU A 181 23.53 -3.85 17.98
C LEU A 181 23.26 -2.37 18.20
N LEU A 182 22.27 -2.00 18.99
CA LEU A 182 21.92 -0.62 19.29
C LEU A 182 22.97 0.01 20.22
N SER A 183 23.25 1.31 20.01
CA SER A 183 24.07 2.10 20.94
C SER A 183 23.42 2.23 22.31
N PRO A 184 24.18 2.56 23.38
CA PRO A 184 23.60 2.75 24.70
C PRO A 184 22.46 3.78 24.77
N SER A 185 22.53 4.88 23.99
CA SER A 185 21.45 5.87 23.90
C SER A 185 20.19 5.32 23.25
N GLU A 186 20.36 4.51 22.20
CA GLU A 186 19.25 3.86 21.50
C GLU A 186 18.62 2.75 22.33
N GLN A 187 19.42 1.97 23.06
CA GLN A 187 18.93 0.99 24.03
C GLN A 187 18.08 1.65 25.11
N GLN A 188 18.55 2.78 25.68
CA GLN A 188 17.80 3.51 26.70
C GLN A 188 16.50 4.11 26.16
N ARG A 189 16.45 4.49 24.86
CA ARG A 189 15.26 5.01 24.19
C ARG A 189 14.24 3.91 23.93
N THR A 190 14.67 2.66 23.79
CA THR A 190 13.80 1.50 23.59
C THR A 190 13.22 1.08 24.95
N LYS A 191 11.91 1.27 25.11
CA LYS A 191 11.20 1.07 26.40
C LYS A 191 10.63 -0.32 26.56
N GLY A 192 10.54 -1.07 25.48
CA GLY A 192 10.00 -2.42 25.56
C GLY A 192 9.77 -3.06 24.19
N TYR A 193 9.03 -4.15 24.21
CA TYR A 193 8.75 -4.93 23.01
C TYR A 193 7.34 -5.52 23.01
N ILE A 194 6.87 -5.86 21.82
CA ILE A 194 5.64 -6.62 21.54
C ILE A 194 6.03 -7.83 20.70
N ILE A 195 5.49 -9.00 21.03
CA ILE A 195 5.55 -10.20 20.19
C ILE A 195 4.30 -10.24 19.33
N ASN A 196 4.46 -10.32 18.02
CA ASN A 196 3.36 -10.31 17.07
C ASN A 196 3.23 -11.64 16.31
N LYS A 197 2.03 -11.91 15.79
CA LYS A 197 1.67 -13.05 14.95
C LYS A 197 1.80 -14.41 15.65
N PHE A 198 1.50 -14.46 16.93
CA PHE A 198 1.56 -15.72 17.70
C PHE A 198 0.45 -16.69 17.23
N ARG A 199 0.80 -17.96 17.10
CA ARG A 199 -0.16 -19.03 16.78
C ARG A 199 -0.19 -20.07 17.87
N GLY A 200 -1.37 -20.43 18.33
CA GLY A 200 -1.59 -21.42 19.38
C GLY A 200 -1.70 -20.80 20.78
N ASP A 201 -1.30 -21.56 21.79
CA ASP A 201 -1.38 -21.17 23.20
C ASP A 201 -0.24 -20.23 23.58
N VAL A 202 -0.58 -18.97 23.88
CA VAL A 202 0.37 -17.89 24.22
C VAL A 202 1.19 -18.24 25.47
N SER A 203 0.63 -18.99 26.44
CA SER A 203 1.32 -19.35 27.67
C SER A 203 2.59 -20.19 27.46
N LEU A 204 2.69 -20.88 26.33
CA LEU A 204 3.88 -21.63 25.94
C LEU A 204 5.10 -20.74 25.67
N PHE A 205 4.91 -19.43 25.58
CA PHE A 205 5.99 -18.49 25.33
C PHE A 205 6.44 -17.70 26.58
N ASP A 206 5.87 -17.97 27.75
CA ASP A 206 6.19 -17.24 29.00
C ASP A 206 7.68 -17.28 29.35
N ASP A 207 8.35 -18.41 29.17
CA ASP A 207 9.80 -18.52 29.40
C ASP A 207 10.60 -17.74 28.35
N GLY A 208 10.09 -17.65 27.11
CA GLY A 208 10.69 -16.80 26.07
C GLY A 208 10.63 -15.32 26.45
N LEU A 209 9.53 -14.85 27.03
CA LEU A 209 9.40 -13.47 27.54
C LEU A 209 10.38 -13.18 28.67
N LYS A 210 10.55 -14.11 29.62
CA LYS A 210 11.55 -13.99 30.72
C LYS A 210 12.96 -13.84 30.13
N ILE A 211 13.34 -14.72 29.20
CA ILE A 211 14.67 -14.69 28.56
C ILE A 211 14.92 -13.33 27.88
N ILE A 212 13.95 -12.80 27.12
CA ILE A 212 14.09 -11.50 26.45
C ILE A 212 14.27 -10.40 27.50
N THR A 213 13.41 -10.34 28.52
CA THR A 213 13.46 -9.30 29.56
C THR A 213 14.78 -9.38 30.35
N GLU A 214 15.25 -10.56 30.72
CA GLU A 214 16.54 -10.75 31.42
C GLU A 214 17.74 -10.31 30.57
N LYS A 215 17.71 -10.52 29.25
CA LYS A 215 18.81 -10.18 28.36
C LYS A 215 18.84 -8.71 27.96
N THR A 216 17.68 -8.05 27.90
CA THR A 216 17.55 -6.69 27.35
C THR A 216 17.18 -5.64 28.39
N GLY A 217 16.56 -6.02 29.49
CA GLY A 217 15.92 -5.11 30.44
C GLY A 217 14.61 -4.50 29.91
N TYR A 218 14.15 -4.86 28.72
CA TYR A 218 12.96 -4.29 28.10
C TYR A 218 11.66 -4.83 28.70
N LYS A 219 10.66 -3.95 28.90
CA LYS A 219 9.32 -4.33 29.33
C LYS A 219 8.59 -5.07 28.19
N ASN A 220 7.93 -6.17 28.52
CA ASN A 220 6.96 -6.83 27.63
C ASN A 220 5.63 -6.08 27.68
N PHE A 221 5.12 -5.63 26.52
CA PHE A 221 3.82 -4.98 26.38
C PHE A 221 2.72 -5.93 25.87
N GLY A 222 3.05 -7.19 25.64
CA GLY A 222 2.10 -8.24 25.29
C GLY A 222 2.55 -9.14 24.15
N VAL A 223 1.80 -10.22 24.01
CA VAL A 223 1.92 -11.20 22.92
C VAL A 223 0.63 -11.18 22.13
N LEU A 224 0.70 -10.77 20.88
CA LEU A 224 -0.46 -10.60 20.01
C LEU A 224 -0.67 -11.85 19.16
N PRO A 225 -1.80 -12.57 19.33
CA PRO A 225 -2.15 -13.68 18.47
C PRO A 225 -2.34 -13.21 17.02
N PHE A 226 -2.19 -14.14 16.07
CA PHE A 226 -2.35 -13.87 14.66
C PHE A 226 -3.76 -13.37 14.34
N PHE A 227 -3.88 -12.16 13.82
CA PHE A 227 -5.16 -11.56 13.45
C PHE A 227 -5.62 -12.08 12.09
N THR A 228 -6.52 -13.06 12.11
CA THR A 228 -6.96 -13.77 10.90
C THR A 228 -7.73 -12.92 9.90
N LYS A 229 -8.32 -11.80 10.35
CA LYS A 229 -9.12 -10.90 9.48
C LYS A 229 -8.29 -9.81 8.79
N ALA A 230 -6.95 -9.81 8.96
CA ALA A 230 -6.07 -8.83 8.33
C ALA A 230 -6.22 -8.77 6.79
N HIS A 231 -6.63 -9.88 6.15
CA HIS A 231 -6.85 -9.95 4.71
C HIS A 231 -8.04 -9.11 4.18
N HIS A 232 -8.89 -8.57 5.07
CA HIS A 232 -9.94 -7.60 4.72
C HIS A 232 -9.44 -6.15 4.74
N LEU A 233 -8.21 -5.91 5.20
CA LEU A 233 -7.60 -4.59 5.22
C LEU A 233 -6.65 -4.44 4.03
N PRO A 234 -6.59 -3.25 3.41
CA PRO A 234 -5.67 -2.97 2.31
C PRO A 234 -4.22 -3.31 2.68
N PRO A 235 -3.53 -4.19 1.93
CA PRO A 235 -2.13 -4.50 2.17
C PRO A 235 -1.22 -3.34 1.74
N GLU A 236 -0.04 -3.24 2.36
CA GLU A 236 0.96 -2.23 1.99
C GLU A 236 1.67 -2.59 0.67
N ASP A 237 2.00 -3.88 0.48
CA ASP A 237 2.79 -4.37 -0.64
C ASP A 237 2.09 -5.50 -1.42
N ALA A 238 2.19 -5.47 -2.77
CA ALA A 238 1.64 -6.48 -3.68
C ALA A 238 2.23 -7.89 -3.46
N PHE A 239 3.48 -7.98 -3.00
CA PHE A 239 4.15 -9.26 -2.74
C PHE A 239 3.56 -10.04 -1.56
N SER A 240 2.83 -9.37 -0.66
CA SER A 240 2.11 -10.02 0.44
C SER A 240 0.83 -10.72 0.00
N ILE A 241 0.36 -10.47 -1.23
CA ILE A 241 -0.86 -11.07 -1.77
C ILE A 241 -0.58 -12.52 -2.18
N THR A 242 -1.28 -13.46 -1.57
CA THR A 242 -1.23 -14.88 -1.92
C THR A 242 -2.05 -15.17 -3.17
N SER A 243 -1.43 -15.76 -4.21
CA SER A 243 -2.16 -16.24 -5.38
C SER A 243 -2.96 -17.50 -5.04
N GLN A 244 -4.22 -17.54 -5.49
CA GLN A 244 -5.08 -18.72 -5.33
C GLN A 244 -5.17 -19.46 -6.67
N ALA A 245 -5.36 -20.78 -6.65
CA ALA A 245 -5.58 -21.55 -7.87
C ALA A 245 -7.00 -21.29 -8.45
N PRO A 246 -7.20 -21.36 -9.79
CA PRO A 246 -8.52 -21.21 -10.41
C PRO A 246 -9.54 -22.16 -9.80
N ARG A 247 -10.78 -21.67 -9.63
CA ARG A 247 -11.89 -22.44 -9.06
C ARG A 247 -13.10 -22.36 -10.00
N GLU A 248 -13.72 -23.50 -10.27
CA GLU A 248 -14.87 -23.57 -11.18
C GLU A 248 -16.11 -22.82 -10.67
N ASP A 249 -16.25 -22.72 -9.34
CA ASP A 249 -17.39 -22.11 -8.64
C ASP A 249 -17.26 -20.59 -8.46
N THR A 250 -16.13 -19.98 -8.84
CA THR A 250 -15.87 -18.56 -8.65
C THR A 250 -15.64 -17.83 -9.98
N VAL A 251 -15.78 -16.49 -9.96
CA VAL A 251 -15.30 -15.63 -11.04
C VAL A 251 -13.78 -15.52 -10.89
N ASN A 252 -13.06 -15.94 -11.92
CA ASN A 252 -11.60 -16.00 -11.92
C ASN A 252 -11.00 -14.78 -12.61
N ILE A 253 -10.24 -13.98 -11.87
CA ILE A 253 -9.58 -12.77 -12.38
C ILE A 253 -8.07 -12.96 -12.35
N ALA A 254 -7.42 -12.99 -13.51
CA ALA A 254 -5.97 -13.03 -13.61
C ALA A 254 -5.39 -11.60 -13.56
N VAL A 255 -4.39 -11.39 -12.72
CA VAL A 255 -3.68 -10.12 -12.59
C VAL A 255 -2.19 -10.34 -12.82
N PRO A 256 -1.64 -9.98 -13.98
CA PRO A 256 -0.19 -10.02 -14.22
C PRO A 256 0.54 -9.08 -13.24
N VAL A 257 1.50 -9.63 -12.49
CA VAL A 257 2.30 -8.87 -11.52
C VAL A 257 3.45 -8.20 -12.26
N PHE A 258 3.27 -6.95 -12.64
CA PHE A 258 4.30 -6.15 -13.29
C PHE A 258 5.50 -5.92 -12.39
N SER A 259 6.66 -5.65 -12.98
CA SER A 259 7.87 -5.37 -12.22
C SER A 259 7.76 -4.12 -11.36
N ARG A 260 6.92 -3.17 -11.75
CA ARG A 260 6.66 -1.89 -11.07
C ARG A 260 5.16 -1.63 -10.84
N ILE A 261 4.42 -2.71 -10.53
CA ILE A 261 3.00 -2.60 -10.16
C ILE A 261 2.79 -1.48 -9.12
N ALA A 262 1.76 -0.68 -9.31
CA ALA A 262 1.43 0.47 -8.47
C ALA A 262 -0.08 0.60 -8.30
N ASN A 263 -0.52 1.16 -7.16
CA ASN A 263 -1.93 1.41 -6.83
C ASN A 263 -2.81 0.17 -7.03
N PHE A 264 -2.34 -0.98 -6.54
CA PHE A 264 -3.04 -2.26 -6.65
C PHE A 264 -4.18 -2.42 -5.62
N ASP A 265 -4.47 -1.39 -4.84
CA ASP A 265 -5.66 -1.28 -3.98
C ASP A 265 -6.98 -1.42 -4.75
N ASP A 266 -6.96 -1.24 -6.07
CA ASP A 266 -8.07 -1.62 -6.95
C ASP A 266 -8.49 -3.10 -6.80
N LEU A 267 -7.57 -3.97 -6.38
CA LEU A 267 -7.82 -5.40 -6.21
C LEU A 267 -8.46 -5.74 -4.86
N ASP A 268 -8.31 -4.90 -3.84
CA ASP A 268 -8.75 -5.19 -2.47
C ASP A 268 -10.24 -5.54 -2.38
N PRO A 269 -11.15 -4.76 -3.02
CA PRO A 269 -12.58 -5.09 -3.02
C PRO A 269 -12.89 -6.38 -3.76
N LEU A 270 -12.12 -6.72 -4.82
CA LEU A 270 -12.28 -7.96 -5.58
C LEU A 270 -11.79 -9.18 -4.79
N MET A 271 -10.66 -9.04 -4.07
CA MET A 271 -10.12 -10.11 -3.23
C MET A 271 -10.99 -10.40 -2.00
N ALA A 272 -11.67 -9.38 -1.48
CA ALA A 272 -12.58 -9.53 -0.37
C ALA A 272 -13.92 -10.14 -0.78
N GLU A 273 -14.28 -10.07 -2.07
CA GLU A 273 -15.61 -10.43 -2.57
C GLU A 273 -15.84 -11.95 -2.59
N PRO A 274 -16.87 -12.49 -1.90
CA PRO A 274 -17.24 -13.91 -1.97
C PRO A 274 -17.52 -14.34 -3.41
N GLY A 275 -17.05 -15.53 -3.78
CA GLY A 275 -17.23 -16.07 -5.14
C GLY A 275 -16.35 -15.39 -6.21
N VAL A 276 -15.35 -14.64 -5.81
CA VAL A 276 -14.28 -14.14 -6.69
C VAL A 276 -12.95 -14.75 -6.28
N THR A 277 -12.15 -15.12 -7.27
CA THR A 277 -10.77 -15.61 -7.06
C THR A 277 -9.82 -14.76 -7.88
N VAL A 278 -8.92 -14.03 -7.19
CA VAL A 278 -7.89 -13.22 -7.83
C VAL A 278 -6.58 -14.03 -7.91
N HIS A 279 -6.12 -14.22 -9.16
CA HIS A 279 -4.87 -14.93 -9.48
C HIS A 279 -3.77 -13.95 -9.76
N MET A 280 -2.84 -13.79 -8.83
CA MET A 280 -1.62 -13.02 -9.05
C MET A 280 -0.66 -13.83 -9.93
N VAL A 281 -0.62 -13.52 -11.23
CA VAL A 281 0.25 -14.21 -12.21
C VAL A 281 1.67 -13.69 -12.03
N ARG A 282 2.54 -14.51 -11.45
CA ARG A 282 3.92 -14.13 -11.11
C ARG A 282 4.86 -14.30 -12.32
N PRO A 283 5.97 -13.54 -12.38
CA PRO A 283 6.99 -13.71 -13.41
C PRO A 283 7.44 -15.18 -13.53
N GLY A 284 7.65 -15.62 -14.77
CA GLY A 284 8.00 -17.02 -15.09
C GLY A 284 6.81 -17.97 -15.15
N THR A 285 5.57 -17.47 -14.98
CA THR A 285 4.34 -18.25 -15.14
C THR A 285 3.47 -17.65 -16.24
N PHE A 286 2.63 -18.45 -16.88
CA PHE A 286 1.68 -18.01 -17.91
C PHE A 286 0.35 -17.59 -17.27
N ILE A 287 -0.45 -16.81 -17.99
CA ILE A 287 -1.83 -16.51 -17.60
C ILE A 287 -2.65 -17.79 -17.76
N PRO A 288 -3.27 -18.34 -16.69
CA PRO A 288 -4.00 -19.60 -16.77
C PRO A 288 -5.16 -19.52 -17.77
N ALA A 289 -5.46 -20.60 -18.46
CA ALA A 289 -6.67 -20.71 -19.28
C ALA A 289 -7.92 -20.71 -18.39
N GLY A 290 -9.06 -20.31 -18.98
CA GLY A 290 -10.35 -20.34 -18.28
C GLY A 290 -10.57 -19.21 -17.28
N MET A 291 -9.78 -18.14 -17.36
CA MET A 291 -10.04 -16.88 -16.65
C MET A 291 -11.27 -16.20 -17.24
N ASP A 292 -12.12 -15.62 -16.40
CA ASP A 292 -13.24 -14.79 -16.85
C ASP A 292 -12.73 -13.39 -17.23
N VAL A 293 -11.75 -12.86 -16.48
CA VAL A 293 -11.17 -11.53 -16.67
C VAL A 293 -9.65 -11.58 -16.58
N VAL A 294 -8.98 -10.82 -17.45
CA VAL A 294 -7.59 -10.40 -17.26
C VAL A 294 -7.60 -8.92 -16.88
N LEU A 295 -7.10 -8.60 -15.68
CA LEU A 295 -7.00 -7.24 -15.17
C LEU A 295 -5.55 -6.78 -15.22
N LEU A 296 -5.28 -5.76 -16.05
CA LEU A 296 -3.97 -5.10 -16.14
C LEU A 296 -3.94 -3.93 -15.13
N PRO A 297 -3.15 -4.02 -14.07
CA PRO A 297 -3.12 -3.01 -13.00
C PRO A 297 -2.32 -1.76 -13.39
N GLY A 298 -2.27 -0.79 -12.47
CA GLY A 298 -1.38 0.35 -12.58
C GLY A 298 0.10 -0.02 -12.51
N SER A 299 0.93 0.81 -13.09
CA SER A 299 2.40 0.70 -13.07
C SER A 299 3.05 2.06 -12.86
N LYS A 300 4.26 2.04 -12.27
CA LYS A 300 5.13 3.21 -12.13
C LYS A 300 6.10 3.38 -13.32
N ALA A 301 6.15 2.42 -14.23
CA ALA A 301 7.03 2.41 -15.40
C ALA A 301 6.32 1.73 -16.58
N THR A 302 5.36 2.44 -17.20
CA THR A 302 4.44 1.89 -18.20
C THR A 302 5.14 1.23 -19.37
N LEU A 303 6.13 1.94 -19.99
CA LEU A 303 6.84 1.40 -21.15
C LEU A 303 7.72 0.20 -20.77
N ALA A 304 8.38 0.25 -19.61
CA ALA A 304 9.22 -0.86 -19.15
C ALA A 304 8.39 -2.09 -18.77
N ASP A 305 7.22 -1.89 -18.16
CA ASP A 305 6.33 -3.00 -17.83
C ASP A 305 5.60 -3.56 -19.08
N MET A 306 5.40 -2.76 -20.13
CA MET A 306 4.94 -3.29 -21.44
C MET A 306 6.00 -4.22 -22.07
N ASP A 307 7.29 -3.84 -22.00
CA ASP A 307 8.37 -4.73 -22.43
C ASP A 307 8.43 -6.00 -21.54
N PHE A 308 8.18 -5.83 -20.23
CA PHE A 308 8.14 -6.94 -19.29
C PHE A 308 6.99 -7.92 -19.61
N ILE A 309 5.79 -7.43 -19.95
CA ILE A 309 4.66 -8.25 -20.42
C ILE A 309 5.09 -9.11 -21.60
N ARG A 310 5.77 -8.54 -22.60
CA ARG A 310 6.28 -9.26 -23.77
C ARG A 310 7.35 -10.28 -23.39
N MET A 311 8.28 -9.91 -22.53
CA MET A 311 9.33 -10.81 -22.07
C MET A 311 8.76 -12.04 -21.34
N GLN A 312 7.62 -11.88 -20.62
CA GLN A 312 6.93 -13.00 -19.97
C GLN A 312 6.04 -13.81 -20.93
N GLY A 313 5.79 -13.32 -22.16
CA GLY A 313 4.85 -13.91 -23.11
C GLY A 313 3.37 -13.65 -22.75
N TRP A 314 3.11 -12.78 -21.79
CA TRP A 314 1.74 -12.47 -21.37
C TRP A 314 0.93 -11.71 -22.41
N ASP A 315 1.57 -10.97 -23.32
CA ASP A 315 0.93 -10.38 -24.49
C ASP A 315 0.26 -11.43 -25.37
N ILE A 316 0.94 -12.58 -25.59
CA ILE A 316 0.40 -13.72 -26.35
C ILE A 316 -0.79 -14.34 -25.60
N ASP A 317 -0.67 -14.53 -24.29
CA ASP A 317 -1.72 -15.09 -23.43
C ASP A 317 -2.96 -14.17 -23.41
N ILE A 318 -2.78 -12.84 -23.27
CA ILE A 318 -3.85 -11.83 -23.32
C ILE A 318 -4.56 -11.87 -24.67
N GLN A 319 -3.81 -11.90 -25.76
CA GLN A 319 -4.40 -12.03 -27.11
C GLN A 319 -5.16 -13.33 -27.28
N ALA A 320 -4.68 -14.43 -26.73
CA ALA A 320 -5.36 -15.72 -26.74
C ALA A 320 -6.66 -15.67 -25.93
N HIS A 321 -6.62 -15.06 -24.73
CA HIS A 321 -7.80 -14.84 -23.87
C HIS A 321 -8.89 -14.03 -24.61
N VAL A 322 -8.53 -12.94 -25.28
CA VAL A 322 -9.45 -12.12 -26.07
C VAL A 322 -10.06 -12.92 -27.22
N ARG A 323 -9.25 -13.68 -27.98
CA ARG A 323 -9.75 -14.54 -29.08
C ARG A 323 -10.75 -15.60 -28.59
N GLN A 324 -10.60 -16.08 -27.35
CA GLN A 324 -11.53 -17.02 -26.72
C GLN A 324 -12.78 -16.36 -26.14
N GLY A 325 -12.91 -15.04 -26.29
CA GLY A 325 -14.08 -14.28 -25.82
C GLY A 325 -13.97 -13.79 -24.38
N GLY A 326 -12.79 -13.85 -23.79
CA GLY A 326 -12.52 -13.35 -22.43
C GLY A 326 -12.55 -11.82 -22.35
N THR A 327 -12.71 -11.32 -21.14
CA THR A 327 -12.77 -9.88 -20.84
C THR A 327 -11.39 -9.39 -20.38
N VAL A 328 -10.97 -8.21 -20.88
CA VAL A 328 -9.75 -7.51 -20.44
C VAL A 328 -10.14 -6.15 -19.88
N ILE A 329 -9.66 -5.83 -18.67
CA ILE A 329 -9.80 -4.50 -18.08
C ILE A 329 -8.41 -3.94 -17.76
N GLY A 330 -8.14 -2.70 -18.17
CA GLY A 330 -6.91 -1.98 -17.89
C GLY A 330 -7.17 -0.79 -16.97
N LEU A 331 -6.37 -0.64 -15.92
CA LEU A 331 -6.43 0.48 -14.99
C LEU A 331 -5.14 1.31 -15.09
N CYS A 332 -5.28 2.63 -15.28
CA CYS A 332 -4.17 3.58 -15.35
C CYS A 332 -3.10 3.15 -16.40
N ALA A 333 -1.91 2.71 -15.97
CA ALA A 333 -0.90 2.20 -16.90
C ALA A 333 -1.38 0.97 -17.67
N GLY A 334 -2.14 0.07 -17.02
CA GLY A 334 -2.76 -1.08 -17.70
C GLY A 334 -3.74 -0.65 -18.80
N TYR A 335 -4.48 0.46 -18.60
CA TYR A 335 -5.31 1.04 -19.66
C TYR A 335 -4.44 1.58 -20.80
N GLN A 336 -3.38 2.33 -20.51
CA GLN A 336 -2.46 2.85 -21.52
C GLN A 336 -1.89 1.72 -22.40
N MET A 337 -1.57 0.57 -21.80
CA MET A 337 -1.04 -0.61 -22.50
C MET A 337 -2.04 -1.26 -23.47
N LEU A 338 -3.36 -1.05 -23.29
CA LEU A 338 -4.38 -1.56 -24.22
C LEU A 338 -4.36 -0.88 -25.59
N GLY A 339 -3.79 0.31 -25.68
CA GLY A 339 -3.69 1.10 -26.93
C GLY A 339 -2.76 0.50 -27.97
N ARG A 340 -2.67 1.17 -29.11
CA ARG A 340 -1.76 0.79 -30.21
C ARG A 340 -0.31 1.15 -29.91
N GLN A 341 -0.10 2.33 -29.29
CA GLN A 341 1.23 2.87 -29.10
C GLN A 341 1.37 3.61 -27.76
N LEU A 342 2.55 3.49 -27.17
CA LEU A 342 3.00 4.19 -25.97
C LEU A 342 4.25 5.01 -26.30
N SER A 343 4.20 6.33 -26.06
CA SER A 343 5.30 7.24 -26.36
C SER A 343 5.75 8.02 -25.14
N ASP A 344 7.05 8.05 -24.87
CA ASP A 344 7.70 8.89 -23.86
C ASP A 344 8.77 9.79 -24.50
N PRO A 345 8.36 10.83 -25.25
CA PRO A 345 9.30 11.71 -25.93
C PRO A 345 10.12 12.58 -24.95
N GLY A 346 9.60 12.79 -23.74
CA GLY A 346 10.24 13.59 -22.69
C GLY A 346 11.17 12.81 -21.77
N GLY A 347 11.22 11.46 -21.88
CA GLY A 347 12.03 10.65 -21.01
C GLY A 347 11.59 10.68 -19.54
N ILE A 348 10.26 10.68 -19.30
CA ILE A 348 9.65 10.82 -17.97
C ILE A 348 9.85 9.56 -17.13
N GLU A 349 9.71 8.39 -17.77
CA GLU A 349 9.86 7.08 -17.13
C GLU A 349 11.20 6.39 -17.46
N GLY A 350 12.06 7.04 -18.26
CA GLY A 350 13.35 6.49 -18.68
C GLY A 350 13.87 7.17 -19.94
N PRO A 351 14.72 6.52 -20.74
CA PRO A 351 15.15 7.08 -22.03
C PRO A 351 13.96 7.32 -22.96
N ALA A 352 13.96 8.48 -23.66
CA ALA A 352 12.93 8.83 -24.63
C ALA A 352 12.77 7.74 -25.69
N ARG A 353 11.57 7.20 -25.83
CA ARG A 353 11.24 6.12 -26.78
C ARG A 353 9.75 6.00 -27.05
N THR A 354 9.44 5.26 -28.09
CA THR A 354 8.07 4.87 -28.45
C THR A 354 8.05 3.36 -28.67
N ILE A 355 7.01 2.70 -28.19
CA ILE A 355 6.83 1.24 -28.32
C ILE A 355 5.36 0.95 -28.69
N ASP A 356 5.11 -0.20 -29.29
CA ASP A 356 3.74 -0.66 -29.53
C ASP A 356 3.08 -1.05 -28.19
N GLY A 357 1.78 -0.84 -28.06
CA GLY A 357 0.94 -1.40 -27.01
C GLY A 357 0.41 -2.78 -27.36
N LEU A 358 -0.65 -3.22 -26.70
CA LEU A 358 -1.34 -4.49 -27.00
C LEU A 358 -2.24 -4.41 -28.23
N GLY A 359 -2.58 -3.19 -28.69
CA GLY A 359 -3.42 -2.96 -29.86
C GLY A 359 -4.87 -3.43 -29.72
N LEU A 360 -5.37 -3.52 -28.49
CA LEU A 360 -6.73 -3.99 -28.18
C LEU A 360 -7.77 -2.88 -28.28
N LEU A 361 -7.36 -1.62 -28.12
CA LEU A 361 -8.19 -0.42 -28.30
C LEU A 361 -7.51 0.56 -29.27
N ASP A 362 -8.30 1.24 -30.07
CA ASP A 362 -7.82 2.16 -31.12
C ASP A 362 -7.50 3.56 -30.54
N PHE A 363 -6.41 3.64 -29.76
CA PHE A 363 -5.85 4.89 -29.25
C PHE A 363 -4.33 4.80 -29.07
N GLU A 364 -3.72 5.95 -28.85
CA GLU A 364 -2.29 6.11 -28.55
C GLU A 364 -2.12 6.92 -27.28
N THR A 365 -1.08 6.64 -26.49
CA THR A 365 -0.77 7.38 -25.28
C THR A 365 0.60 8.02 -25.36
N THR A 366 0.67 9.32 -25.03
CA THR A 366 1.93 10.06 -24.86
C THR A 366 2.09 10.46 -23.41
N LEU A 367 3.21 10.05 -22.79
CA LEU A 367 3.54 10.47 -21.43
C LEU A 367 3.89 11.95 -21.40
N THR A 368 3.37 12.65 -20.38
CA THR A 368 3.58 14.09 -20.15
C THR A 368 4.06 14.32 -18.72
N ALA A 369 4.80 15.41 -18.49
CA ALA A 369 5.28 15.74 -17.13
C ALA A 369 4.15 16.17 -16.18
N GLU A 370 2.99 16.52 -16.73
CA GLU A 370 1.82 16.91 -15.95
C GLU A 370 1.20 15.68 -15.28
N LYS A 371 1.11 15.72 -13.94
CA LYS A 371 0.49 14.66 -13.14
C LYS A 371 -0.90 15.09 -12.71
N LYS A 372 -1.92 14.30 -13.04
CA LYS A 372 -3.28 14.45 -12.50
C LYS A 372 -3.37 13.73 -11.17
N LEU A 373 -3.82 14.44 -10.11
CA LEU A 373 -3.96 13.94 -8.76
C LEU A 373 -5.22 14.51 -8.13
N VAL A 374 -6.35 13.79 -8.20
CA VAL A 374 -7.66 14.27 -7.76
C VAL A 374 -8.60 13.09 -7.49
N GLU A 375 -9.48 13.23 -6.48
CA GLU A 375 -10.63 12.34 -6.28
C GLU A 375 -11.83 12.86 -7.07
N GLU A 376 -12.57 11.95 -7.72
CA GLU A 376 -13.74 12.29 -8.52
C GLU A 376 -14.86 11.26 -8.38
N ASP A 377 -16.09 11.76 -8.46
CA ASP A 377 -17.29 10.95 -8.59
C ASP A 377 -17.72 10.90 -10.08
N GLY A 378 -18.43 9.86 -10.47
CA GLY A 378 -18.90 9.69 -11.83
C GLY A 378 -19.89 8.56 -12.02
N THR A 379 -20.10 8.19 -13.29
CA THR A 379 -20.95 7.06 -13.69
C THR A 379 -20.18 6.18 -14.69
N GLU A 380 -20.19 4.90 -14.43
CA GLU A 380 -19.64 3.90 -15.34
C GLU A 380 -20.69 3.49 -16.39
N HIS A 381 -20.28 3.38 -17.68
CA HIS A 381 -21.22 3.28 -18.80
C HIS A 381 -21.74 1.87 -19.07
N LEU A 382 -21.04 0.83 -18.67
CA LEU A 382 -21.44 -0.56 -18.96
C LEU A 382 -22.64 -1.02 -18.13
N THR A 383 -22.67 -0.60 -16.87
CA THR A 383 -23.69 -0.98 -15.90
C THR A 383 -24.59 0.18 -15.48
N GLY A 384 -24.21 1.41 -15.83
CA GLY A 384 -24.85 2.65 -15.40
C GLY A 384 -24.72 2.94 -13.91
N SER A 385 -23.71 2.36 -13.26
CA SER A 385 -23.54 2.46 -11.81
C SER A 385 -22.78 3.74 -11.43
N PRO A 386 -23.15 4.36 -10.29
CA PRO A 386 -22.33 5.42 -9.71
C PRO A 386 -21.00 4.86 -9.26
N ILE A 387 -19.94 5.63 -9.46
CA ILE A 387 -18.58 5.28 -9.08
C ILE A 387 -17.90 6.45 -8.39
N ARG A 388 -16.95 6.13 -7.52
CA ARG A 388 -16.02 7.08 -6.93
C ARG A 388 -14.60 6.51 -7.00
N GLY A 389 -13.63 7.39 -7.25
CA GLY A 389 -12.24 6.98 -7.32
C GLY A 389 -11.30 8.15 -7.34
N TYR A 390 -10.05 7.90 -7.72
CA TYR A 390 -9.02 8.92 -7.79
C TYR A 390 -8.15 8.76 -9.03
N HIS A 391 -7.70 9.89 -9.58
CA HIS A 391 -6.66 9.92 -10.60
C HIS A 391 -5.27 10.04 -9.98
N MET A 392 -4.35 9.20 -10.44
CA MET A 392 -2.93 9.29 -10.11
C MET A 392 -2.09 8.82 -11.31
N HIS A 393 -2.07 9.61 -12.38
CA HIS A 393 -1.38 9.23 -13.61
C HIS A 393 -0.61 10.38 -14.25
N VAL A 394 0.28 10.02 -15.16
CA VAL A 394 0.93 10.89 -16.14
C VAL A 394 0.55 10.43 -17.55
N GLY A 395 0.55 11.35 -18.51
CA GLY A 395 0.25 11.04 -19.90
C GLY A 395 -1.16 11.40 -20.33
N ARG A 396 -1.30 11.49 -21.66
CA ARG A 396 -2.53 11.82 -22.36
C ARG A 396 -2.78 10.76 -23.42
N THR A 397 -4.04 10.29 -23.48
CA THR A 397 -4.51 9.32 -24.46
C THR A 397 -5.40 10.01 -25.48
N ASP A 398 -5.18 9.73 -26.77
CA ASP A 398 -5.94 10.25 -27.88
C ASP A 398 -6.23 9.13 -28.89
N GLY A 399 -7.41 9.13 -29.51
CA GLY A 399 -7.79 8.20 -30.55
C GLY A 399 -9.27 7.89 -30.66
N PRO A 400 -9.71 7.20 -31.70
CA PRO A 400 -11.13 6.93 -32.00
C PRO A 400 -11.86 6.12 -30.94
N ALA A 401 -11.15 5.26 -30.15
CA ALA A 401 -11.79 4.48 -29.10
C ALA A 401 -12.37 5.34 -27.97
N LEU A 402 -11.91 6.59 -27.81
CA LEU A 402 -12.41 7.54 -26.81
C LEU A 402 -13.84 8.03 -27.09
N ASP A 403 -14.36 7.84 -28.29
CA ASP A 403 -15.77 8.12 -28.62
C ASP A 403 -16.74 7.19 -27.83
N ARG A 404 -16.22 6.13 -27.22
CA ARG A 404 -16.94 5.22 -26.34
C ARG A 404 -16.26 5.19 -24.96
N PRO A 405 -16.46 6.20 -24.12
CA PRO A 405 -15.81 6.30 -22.83
C PRO A 405 -16.24 5.16 -21.88
N PHE A 406 -15.34 4.75 -21.01
CA PHE A 406 -15.64 3.76 -19.97
C PHE A 406 -16.43 4.39 -18.82
N VAL A 407 -16.07 5.61 -18.44
CA VAL A 407 -16.74 6.34 -17.36
C VAL A 407 -16.98 7.80 -17.77
N THR A 408 -17.97 8.46 -17.17
CA THR A 408 -18.12 9.92 -17.18
C THR A 408 -17.93 10.43 -15.78
N LEU A 409 -16.92 11.27 -15.60
CA LEU A 409 -16.53 11.89 -14.34
C LEU A 409 -16.97 13.36 -14.31
N ALA A 410 -16.85 14.02 -13.15
CA ALA A 410 -17.11 15.45 -13.05
C ALA A 410 -16.23 16.28 -13.98
N SER A 411 -15.00 15.84 -14.26
CA SER A 411 -14.05 16.49 -15.18
C SER A 411 -14.29 16.15 -16.67
N GLY A 412 -15.20 15.23 -16.99
CA GLY A 412 -15.51 14.78 -18.35
C GLY A 412 -15.39 13.26 -18.56
N PRO A 413 -15.45 12.79 -19.82
CA PRO A 413 -15.31 11.37 -20.14
C PRO A 413 -13.88 10.89 -19.86
N ASP A 414 -13.76 9.63 -19.38
CA ASP A 414 -12.47 8.96 -19.17
C ASP A 414 -12.53 7.51 -19.64
N GLY A 415 -11.38 7.03 -20.16
CA GLY A 415 -11.22 5.66 -20.60
C GLY A 415 -11.90 5.35 -21.95
N ALA A 416 -11.96 4.05 -22.24
CA ALA A 416 -12.59 3.54 -23.47
C ALA A 416 -13.15 2.13 -23.28
N ILE A 417 -14.19 1.78 -24.08
CA ILE A 417 -14.79 0.43 -24.15
C ILE A 417 -14.82 -0.02 -25.62
N SER A 418 -14.41 -1.27 -25.89
CA SER A 418 -14.54 -1.90 -27.19
C SER A 418 -16.02 -2.05 -27.64
N PRO A 419 -16.32 -2.15 -28.95
CA PRO A 419 -17.69 -2.30 -29.45
C PRO A 419 -18.45 -3.51 -28.90
N ASP A 420 -17.74 -4.59 -28.54
CA ASP A 420 -18.31 -5.82 -27.98
C ASP A 420 -18.37 -5.82 -26.45
N ASN A 421 -17.96 -4.73 -25.79
CA ASN A 421 -17.94 -4.54 -24.35
C ASN A 421 -17.07 -5.54 -23.58
N ARG A 422 -16.02 -6.10 -24.20
CA ARG A 422 -15.12 -7.07 -23.55
C ARG A 422 -13.77 -6.46 -23.17
N ILE A 423 -13.34 -5.41 -23.87
CA ILE A 423 -12.10 -4.73 -23.58
C ILE A 423 -12.44 -3.32 -23.10
N MET A 424 -11.97 -2.96 -21.94
CA MET A 424 -12.30 -1.68 -21.32
C MET A 424 -11.19 -1.22 -20.37
N GLY A 425 -11.22 0.06 -20.04
CA GLY A 425 -10.33 0.61 -19.04
C GLY A 425 -10.36 2.13 -19.00
N GLY A 426 -9.69 2.69 -18.02
CA GLY A 426 -9.59 4.13 -17.80
C GLY A 426 -8.49 4.47 -16.83
N TYR A 427 -8.38 5.75 -16.51
CA TYR A 427 -7.38 6.26 -15.58
C TYR A 427 -7.81 6.23 -14.12
N LEU A 428 -9.12 6.09 -13.87
CA LEU A 428 -9.68 6.13 -12.52
C LEU A 428 -9.29 4.87 -11.72
N HIS A 429 -8.62 5.07 -10.58
CA HIS A 429 -8.39 4.07 -9.55
C HIS A 429 -9.53 4.04 -8.52
N GLY A 430 -9.69 2.95 -7.78
CA GLY A 430 -10.72 2.80 -6.75
C GLY A 430 -12.09 2.37 -7.27
N LEU A 431 -12.22 2.12 -8.58
CA LEU A 431 -13.46 1.81 -9.26
C LEU A 431 -14.25 0.68 -8.59
N PHE A 432 -13.57 -0.41 -8.20
CA PHE A 432 -14.19 -1.58 -7.59
C PHE A 432 -14.60 -1.38 -6.11
N ALA A 433 -14.19 -0.29 -5.46
CA ALA A 433 -14.70 0.06 -4.14
C ALA A 433 -16.18 0.46 -4.19
N SER A 434 -16.68 0.89 -5.38
CA SER A 434 -18.08 1.19 -5.62
C SER A 434 -18.89 -0.09 -5.68
N ASP A 435 -19.64 -0.41 -4.62
CA ASP A 435 -20.31 -1.69 -4.40
C ASP A 435 -21.29 -2.06 -5.53
N GLU A 436 -22.07 -1.10 -6.01
CA GLU A 436 -23.03 -1.32 -7.09
C GLU A 436 -22.34 -1.71 -8.39
N PHE A 437 -21.30 -0.97 -8.78
CA PHE A 437 -20.50 -1.29 -9.97
C PHE A 437 -19.85 -2.66 -9.82
N ARG A 438 -19.13 -2.90 -8.71
CA ARG A 438 -18.44 -4.19 -8.45
C ARG A 438 -19.40 -5.36 -8.58
N ASN A 439 -20.56 -5.30 -7.91
CA ASN A 439 -21.56 -6.37 -7.94
C ASN A 439 -22.11 -6.61 -9.34
N LYS A 440 -22.50 -5.56 -10.08
CA LYS A 440 -23.01 -5.69 -11.45
C LYS A 440 -21.93 -6.20 -12.40
N PHE A 441 -20.68 -5.70 -12.29
CA PHE A 441 -19.55 -6.16 -13.11
C PHE A 441 -19.30 -7.65 -12.95
N ILE A 442 -19.19 -8.14 -11.71
CA ILE A 442 -18.89 -9.55 -11.41
C ILE A 442 -20.07 -10.45 -11.85
N ASN A 443 -21.31 -10.03 -11.63
CA ASN A 443 -22.50 -10.81 -12.02
C ASN A 443 -22.68 -10.97 -13.55
N ARG A 444 -21.91 -10.28 -14.38
CA ARG A 444 -21.84 -10.53 -15.84
C ARG A 444 -21.24 -11.90 -16.16
N PHE A 445 -20.38 -12.42 -15.29
CA PHE A 445 -19.64 -13.68 -15.50
C PHE A 445 -20.33 -14.85 -14.82
N LYS A 446 -20.65 -14.71 -13.54
CA LYS A 446 -21.34 -15.75 -12.76
C LYS A 446 -22.29 -15.12 -11.74
N TYR A 447 -23.51 -15.65 -11.65
CA TYR A 447 -24.44 -15.28 -10.59
C TYR A 447 -23.94 -15.80 -9.23
N ARG A 448 -24.04 -14.96 -8.19
CA ARG A 448 -23.58 -15.26 -6.84
C ARG A 448 -24.69 -15.02 -5.83
N ASN A 449 -24.83 -15.92 -4.86
CA ASN A 449 -25.78 -15.77 -3.75
C ASN A 449 -25.24 -14.87 -2.64
N GLU A 450 -23.91 -14.88 -2.43
CA GLU A 450 -23.22 -14.08 -1.43
C GLU A 450 -22.45 -12.95 -2.10
N LYS A 451 -22.49 -11.78 -1.50
CA LYS A 451 -21.78 -10.57 -1.96
C LYS A 451 -21.46 -9.68 -0.77
N ILE A 452 -20.49 -8.80 -0.93
CA ILE A 452 -20.25 -7.70 0.00
C ILE A 452 -21.19 -6.56 -0.40
N ASP A 453 -22.11 -6.23 0.48
CA ASP A 453 -23.05 -5.12 0.26
C ASP A 453 -22.41 -3.74 0.53
N ASN A 454 -21.37 -3.69 1.36
CA ASN A 454 -20.64 -2.46 1.67
C ASN A 454 -19.18 -2.75 2.03
N PHE A 455 -18.27 -2.53 1.09
CA PHE A 455 -16.84 -2.75 1.26
C PHE A 455 -16.23 -1.79 2.29
N GLU A 456 -16.66 -0.53 2.30
CA GLU A 456 -16.19 0.45 3.25
C GLU A 456 -16.55 0.05 4.69
N TYR A 457 -17.76 -0.45 4.91
CA TYR A 457 -18.19 -0.98 6.22
C TYR A 457 -17.38 -2.22 6.63
N LEU A 458 -17.03 -3.10 5.69
CA LEU A 458 -16.18 -4.26 5.97
C LEU A 458 -14.81 -3.82 6.52
N VAL A 459 -14.19 -2.82 5.89
CA VAL A 459 -12.90 -2.27 6.33
C VAL A 459 -13.04 -1.63 7.72
N GLU A 460 -14.06 -0.77 7.95
CA GLU A 460 -14.29 -0.13 9.25
C GLU A 460 -14.51 -1.15 10.37
N ASN A 461 -15.38 -2.13 10.15
CA ASN A 461 -15.65 -3.20 11.11
C ASN A 461 -14.40 -4.07 11.39
N THR A 462 -13.54 -4.23 10.39
CA THR A 462 -12.28 -4.97 10.56
C THR A 462 -11.27 -4.16 11.39
N LEU A 463 -11.21 -2.85 11.20
CA LEU A 463 -10.39 -1.95 12.04
C LEU A 463 -10.87 -1.94 13.49
N ASP A 464 -12.19 -1.91 13.74
CA ASP A 464 -12.72 -2.01 15.09
C ASP A 464 -12.37 -3.35 15.76
N LYS A 465 -12.51 -4.47 15.03
CA LYS A 465 -12.08 -5.79 15.52
C LYS A 465 -10.58 -5.89 15.75
N LEU A 466 -9.77 -5.20 14.97
CA LEU A 466 -8.33 -5.11 15.20
C LEU A 466 -8.02 -4.33 16.48
N ALA A 467 -8.72 -3.21 16.70
CA ALA A 467 -8.59 -2.43 17.94
C ALA A 467 -8.95 -3.27 19.17
N ASP A 468 -10.10 -3.96 19.13
CA ASP A 468 -10.52 -4.88 20.20
C ASP A 468 -9.48 -5.98 20.44
N HIS A 469 -8.91 -6.52 19.38
CA HIS A 469 -7.87 -7.55 19.47
C HIS A 469 -6.61 -7.02 20.18
N LEU A 470 -6.19 -5.78 19.90
CA LEU A 470 -5.06 -5.15 20.57
C LEU A 470 -5.39 -4.84 22.04
N GLU A 471 -6.58 -4.32 22.34
CA GLU A 471 -7.04 -4.04 23.70
C GLU A 471 -6.99 -5.27 24.60
N HIS A 472 -7.32 -6.46 24.07
CA HIS A 472 -7.33 -7.70 24.85
C HIS A 472 -5.95 -8.30 25.10
N HIS A 473 -4.95 -8.00 24.27
CA HIS A 473 -3.67 -8.71 24.32
C HIS A 473 -2.46 -7.83 24.62
N LEU A 474 -2.62 -6.51 24.61
CA LEU A 474 -1.52 -5.57 24.86
C LEU A 474 -1.83 -4.66 26.06
N ASP A 475 -0.78 -4.27 26.78
CA ASP A 475 -0.82 -3.24 27.82
C ASP A 475 -0.88 -1.83 27.17
N LEU A 476 -2.07 -1.44 26.67
CA LEU A 476 -2.26 -0.15 26.01
C LEU A 476 -2.03 1.03 26.97
N ASP A 477 -2.40 0.89 28.24
CA ASP A 477 -2.20 1.95 29.23
C ASP A 477 -0.71 2.18 29.49
N GLY A 478 0.06 1.09 29.64
CA GLY A 478 1.51 1.17 29.76
C GLY A 478 2.19 1.73 28.49
N LEU A 479 1.68 1.42 27.28
CA LEU A 479 2.16 2.06 26.06
C LEU A 479 1.90 3.57 26.05
N LEU A 480 0.74 4.00 26.55
CA LEU A 480 0.38 5.42 26.65
C LEU A 480 1.22 6.14 27.72
N GLU A 481 1.53 5.49 28.84
CA GLU A 481 2.47 6.02 29.84
C GLU A 481 3.85 6.27 29.23
N VAL A 482 4.37 5.31 28.46
CA VAL A 482 5.62 5.49 27.69
C VAL A 482 5.53 6.67 26.74
N ALA A 483 4.43 6.80 26.01
CA ALA A 483 4.21 7.88 25.05
C ALA A 483 4.22 9.27 25.73
N ASN A 484 3.73 9.35 26.97
CA ASN A 484 3.70 10.57 27.78
C ASN A 484 5.04 10.87 28.50
N GLY A 485 6.03 9.99 28.39
CA GLY A 485 7.32 10.14 29.05
C GLY A 485 7.29 9.90 30.56
N VAL A 486 6.32 9.14 31.06
CA VAL A 486 6.11 8.84 32.50
C VAL A 486 6.94 7.61 32.96
N SER A 487 7.63 6.92 32.05
CA SER A 487 8.40 5.69 32.33
C SER A 487 9.91 5.92 32.41
#